data_988b52b132b6684d6b6d84ad142e4e2a
#
_entry.id   988b52b132b6684d6b6d84ad142e4e2a
#
_cell.length_a   1.000
_cell.length_b   1.000
_cell.length_c   1.000
_cell.angle_alpha   90.00
_cell.angle_beta   90.00
_cell.angle_gamma   90.00
#
_symmetry.space_group_name_H-M   'P 1'
#
loop_
_entity.id
_entity.type
_entity.pdbx_description
1 polymer ?
#
loop_
_entity_poly.entity_id
_entity_poly.type
_entity_poly.pdbx_seq_one_letter_code
_entity_poly.pdbx_strand_id
1 'polypeptide(L)'
;MHRVPAAMALAAVLAGAAGCADVEGIKSEGDLGTVHAPKTLWQDVRPEPPAKGQQPGAAATVPGLPRAPALTMRGVDALAVVRADITSATAEDGGTGRLVDPRAARRLALCTGAADGGPDCPVRPGVLHDLTGDGREELITALDVDGRLSELRVYTVRDDGRIARILARRGVLEGVEVAAEHLAVREPTTNPRYSSVSDYVWDAGTGSMSLSQLTLDECAALTDVPLPGNRSRCAR
;
A
#
# COMPACT_ATOMS: atom_id res chain seq x y z
N MET A 1 6.13 26.48 -91.13
CA MET A 1 7.46 25.92 -91.33
C MET A 1 8.22 25.93 -90.02
N HIS A 2 8.90 24.88 -89.76
CA HIS A 2 9.87 24.58 -88.71
C HIS A 2 9.33 23.78 -87.49
N ARG A 3 9.79 22.60 -87.59
CA ARG A 3 9.69 21.45 -86.60
C ARG A 3 10.65 21.72 -85.46
N VAL A 4 10.25 21.30 -84.27
CA VAL A 4 11.17 21.02 -83.15
C VAL A 4 10.80 19.70 -82.49
N PRO A 5 11.74 18.82 -82.28
CA PRO A 5 11.44 17.47 -81.75
C PRO A 5 11.39 17.47 -80.25
N ALA A 6 10.58 16.49 -79.74
CA ALA A 6 10.50 16.14 -78.39
C ALA A 6 11.78 15.53 -77.84
N ALA A 7 12.13 15.92 -76.63
CA ALA A 7 13.08 15.17 -75.78
C ALA A 7 12.34 14.70 -74.54
N MET A 8 12.07 13.40 -74.50
CA MET A 8 11.63 12.70 -73.30
C MET A 8 12.77 12.60 -72.31
N ALA A 9 12.57 13.18 -71.15
CA ALA A 9 13.40 12.85 -69.97
C ALA A 9 12.53 12.06 -69.00
N LEU A 10 12.81 10.74 -68.95
CA LEU A 10 12.20 9.81 -68.00
C LEU A 10 12.97 9.99 -66.67
N ALA A 11 12.41 10.71 -65.72
CA ALA A 11 12.90 10.76 -64.36
C ALA A 11 12.12 9.71 -63.53
N ALA A 12 12.78 8.58 -63.31
CA ALA A 12 12.29 7.56 -62.35
C ALA A 12 12.45 8.09 -60.93
N VAL A 13 11.39 8.50 -60.32
CA VAL A 13 11.35 8.82 -58.90
C VAL A 13 11.10 7.52 -58.15
N LEU A 14 12.15 6.95 -57.59
CA LEU A 14 12.10 5.94 -56.56
C LEU A 14 11.62 6.63 -55.27
N ALA A 15 10.31 6.65 -55.04
CA ALA A 15 9.74 7.00 -53.78
C ALA A 15 9.99 5.81 -52.82
N GLY A 16 11.06 5.89 -52.07
CA GLY A 16 11.28 5.06 -50.90
C GLY A 16 10.17 5.32 -49.87
N ALA A 17 9.29 4.38 -49.74
CA ALA A 17 8.32 4.37 -48.64
C ALA A 17 9.09 4.09 -47.32
N ALA A 18 9.65 5.14 -46.73
CA ALA A 18 10.00 5.14 -45.33
C ALA A 18 8.68 5.29 -44.56
N GLY A 19 8.00 4.19 -44.38
CA GLY A 19 6.89 4.10 -43.43
C GLY A 19 7.46 4.18 -42.01
N CYS A 20 7.75 5.38 -41.55
CA CYS A 20 7.72 5.65 -40.14
C CYS A 20 6.25 5.57 -39.75
N ALA A 21 5.83 4.42 -39.21
CA ALA A 21 4.62 4.37 -38.42
C ALA A 21 4.81 5.38 -37.31
N ASP A 22 4.10 6.47 -37.38
CA ASP A 22 3.91 7.38 -36.27
C ASP A 22 3.31 6.54 -35.16
N VAL A 23 4.16 6.14 -34.20
CA VAL A 23 3.71 5.64 -32.91
C VAL A 23 3.14 6.85 -32.18
N GLU A 24 1.94 7.27 -32.56
CA GLU A 24 1.11 8.12 -31.74
C GLU A 24 0.77 7.34 -30.48
N GLY A 25 1.59 7.43 -29.47
CA GLY A 25 1.27 6.70 -28.27
C GLY A 25 2.15 7.00 -27.05
N ILE A 26 3.30 7.59 -27.25
CA ILE A 26 4.13 8.01 -26.12
C ILE A 26 4.21 9.52 -26.15
N LYS A 27 3.14 10.18 -25.74
CA LYS A 27 3.26 11.56 -25.28
C LYS A 27 4.14 11.50 -24.04
N SER A 28 5.29 12.15 -24.09
CA SER A 28 6.06 12.45 -22.90
C SER A 28 5.18 13.37 -22.03
N GLU A 29 4.44 12.81 -21.11
CA GLU A 29 3.64 13.56 -20.14
C GLU A 29 4.56 14.13 -19.06
N GLY A 30 5.44 15.03 -19.46
CA GLY A 30 6.22 15.83 -18.54
C GLY A 30 7.21 15.02 -17.68
N ASP A 31 7.82 15.71 -16.77
CA ASP A 31 8.67 15.11 -15.72
C ASP A 31 7.76 14.36 -14.75
N LEU A 32 7.82 13.02 -14.76
CA LEU A 32 7.06 12.14 -13.86
C LEU A 32 7.51 12.29 -12.40
N GLY A 33 8.31 13.28 -12.08
CA GLY A 33 8.85 13.47 -10.75
C GLY A 33 9.86 12.39 -10.35
N THR A 34 10.31 12.45 -9.13
CA THR A 34 11.23 11.45 -8.59
C THR A 34 10.47 10.16 -8.28
N VAL A 35 10.67 9.14 -9.09
CA VAL A 35 10.12 7.81 -8.79
C VAL A 35 10.88 7.25 -7.59
N HIS A 36 10.22 7.18 -6.45
CA HIS A 36 10.76 6.52 -5.28
C HIS A 36 10.56 5.01 -5.41
N ALA A 37 11.62 4.24 -5.15
CA ALA A 37 11.51 2.79 -5.07
C ALA A 37 10.56 2.40 -3.92
N PRO A 38 9.71 1.37 -4.10
CA PRO A 38 8.87 0.87 -3.02
C PRO A 38 9.69 0.56 -1.77
N LYS A 39 9.20 1.01 -0.62
CA LYS A 39 9.83 0.74 0.67
C LYS A 39 9.10 -0.41 1.36
N THR A 40 9.77 -1.55 1.53
CA THR A 40 9.23 -2.67 2.28
C THR A 40 9.19 -2.35 3.77
N LEU A 41 8.00 -2.48 4.35
CA LEU A 41 7.78 -2.36 5.79
C LEU A 41 7.89 -3.76 6.41
N TRP A 42 8.48 -3.85 7.59
CA TRP A 42 8.56 -5.09 8.40
C TRP A 42 8.96 -6.35 7.62
N GLN A 43 10.27 -6.55 7.42
CA GLN A 43 10.85 -7.65 6.63
C GLN A 43 10.76 -9.04 7.29
N ASP A 44 10.34 -9.12 8.55
CA ASP A 44 10.29 -10.32 9.38
C ASP A 44 8.96 -11.07 9.35
N VAL A 45 8.01 -10.62 8.52
CA VAL A 45 6.69 -11.25 8.41
C VAL A 45 6.78 -12.61 7.73
N ARG A 46 6.34 -13.66 8.41
CA ARG A 46 6.29 -15.03 7.87
C ARG A 46 4.88 -15.37 7.36
N PRO A 47 4.77 -16.00 6.18
CA PRO A 47 3.49 -16.25 5.55
C PRO A 47 2.65 -17.38 6.20
N GLU A 48 1.35 -17.19 6.26
CA GLU A 48 0.32 -18.21 6.50
C GLU A 48 -0.80 -18.14 5.46
N PRO A 49 -1.52 -19.26 5.20
CA PRO A 49 -2.63 -19.25 4.26
C PRO A 49 -3.68 -18.19 4.63
N PRO A 50 -4.21 -17.45 3.65
CA PRO A 50 -5.12 -16.36 3.93
C PRO A 50 -6.44 -16.83 4.51
N ALA A 51 -6.85 -16.21 5.61
CA ALA A 51 -8.27 -16.15 5.91
C ALA A 51 -8.98 -15.32 4.82
N LYS A 52 -10.22 -15.68 4.47
CA LYS A 52 -11.00 -14.94 3.46
C LYS A 52 -10.91 -13.44 3.74
N GLY A 53 -10.40 -12.69 2.76
CA GLY A 53 -10.11 -11.28 2.91
C GLY A 53 -11.33 -10.50 3.39
N GLN A 54 -11.18 -9.75 4.46
CA GLN A 54 -12.18 -8.79 4.89
C GLN A 54 -11.99 -7.52 4.05
N GLN A 55 -13.11 -6.94 3.63
CA GLN A 55 -13.09 -5.61 3.01
C GLN A 55 -12.44 -4.60 3.98
N PRO A 56 -11.73 -3.59 3.47
CA PRO A 56 -11.25 -2.51 4.31
C PRO A 56 -12.38 -1.96 5.15
N GLY A 57 -12.14 -1.77 6.45
CA GLY A 57 -13.13 -1.15 7.32
C GLY A 57 -13.42 0.29 6.88
N ALA A 58 -14.67 0.75 7.07
CA ALA A 58 -15.02 2.14 6.82
C ALA A 58 -14.13 3.10 7.62
N ALA A 59 -13.93 4.31 7.07
CA ALA A 59 -13.23 5.36 7.79
C ALA A 59 -13.95 5.69 9.11
N ALA A 60 -13.20 5.75 10.20
CA ALA A 60 -13.75 6.01 11.52
C ALA A 60 -12.86 6.97 12.32
N THR A 61 -13.47 7.95 12.98
CA THR A 61 -12.72 8.79 13.93
C THR A 61 -12.32 7.97 15.15
N VAL A 62 -11.07 8.12 15.58
CA VAL A 62 -10.55 7.48 16.80
C VAL A 62 -10.89 8.38 17.99
N PRO A 63 -11.80 7.96 18.88
CA PRO A 63 -12.20 8.78 20.00
C PRO A 63 -11.17 8.77 21.14
N GLY A 64 -11.30 9.72 22.08
CA GLY A 64 -10.48 9.75 23.30
C GLY A 64 -9.05 10.24 23.14
N LEU A 65 -8.65 10.63 21.93
CA LEU A 65 -7.33 11.24 21.68
C LEU A 65 -7.39 12.76 21.67
N PRO A 66 -6.31 13.43 22.09
CA PRO A 66 -6.16 14.86 21.85
C PRO A 66 -6.09 15.13 20.35
N ARG A 67 -6.39 16.37 19.96
CA ARG A 67 -6.15 16.78 18.58
C ARG A 67 -4.66 16.70 18.25
N ALA A 68 -4.36 16.20 17.06
CA ALA A 68 -2.98 16.11 16.60
C ALA A 68 -2.37 17.51 16.44
N PRO A 69 -1.12 17.70 16.87
CA PRO A 69 -0.42 18.97 16.66
C PRO A 69 -0.15 19.18 15.16
N ALA A 70 -0.28 20.42 14.71
CA ALA A 70 0.05 20.83 13.35
C ALA A 70 -0.62 19.99 12.21
N LEU A 71 -1.76 19.36 12.48
CA LEU A 71 -2.53 18.56 11.51
C LEU A 71 -1.71 17.45 10.81
N THR A 72 -0.77 16.85 11.53
CA THR A 72 0.09 15.77 11.03
C THR A 72 0.19 14.63 12.04
N MET A 73 0.44 13.41 11.55
CA MET A 73 0.75 12.26 12.41
C MET A 73 2.18 12.30 12.96
N ARG A 74 3.01 13.22 12.52
CA ARG A 74 4.38 13.39 13.04
C ARG A 74 4.35 13.78 14.53
N GLY A 75 5.05 13.00 15.35
CA GLY A 75 5.08 13.19 16.80
C GLY A 75 3.85 12.67 17.56
N VAL A 76 2.90 12.05 16.88
CA VAL A 76 1.79 11.34 17.52
C VAL A 76 2.25 9.97 18.00
N ASP A 77 1.89 9.60 19.22
CA ASP A 77 2.21 8.28 19.77
C ASP A 77 1.35 7.19 19.09
N ALA A 78 1.98 6.39 18.25
CA ALA A 78 1.34 5.31 17.51
C ALA A 78 0.63 4.31 18.44
N LEU A 79 1.25 3.97 19.58
CA LEU A 79 0.66 3.03 20.54
C LEU A 79 -0.59 3.60 21.19
N ALA A 80 -0.58 4.89 21.54
CA ALA A 80 -1.77 5.56 22.08
C ALA A 80 -2.92 5.56 21.07
N VAL A 81 -2.62 5.81 19.78
CA VAL A 81 -3.63 5.79 18.71
C VAL A 81 -4.24 4.40 18.56
N VAL A 82 -3.41 3.36 18.46
CA VAL A 82 -3.87 1.97 18.32
C VAL A 82 -4.70 1.55 19.54
N ARG A 83 -4.27 1.90 20.76
CA ARG A 83 -5.03 1.59 21.98
C ARG A 83 -6.40 2.24 21.99
N ALA A 84 -6.48 3.51 21.65
CA ALA A 84 -7.75 4.24 21.61
C ALA A 84 -8.69 3.66 20.56
N ASP A 85 -8.19 3.39 19.36
CA ASP A 85 -8.97 2.81 18.27
C ASP A 85 -9.52 1.42 18.64
N ILE A 86 -8.70 0.54 19.20
CA ILE A 86 -9.11 -0.80 19.60
C ILE A 86 -10.16 -0.75 20.73
N THR A 87 -9.95 0.13 21.71
CA THR A 87 -10.89 0.27 22.81
C THR A 87 -12.25 0.74 22.31
N SER A 88 -12.29 1.70 21.39
CA SER A 88 -13.54 2.20 20.81
C SER A 88 -14.21 1.16 19.93
N ALA A 89 -13.48 0.48 19.07
CA ALA A 89 -14.03 -0.57 18.20
C ALA A 89 -14.65 -1.71 19.02
N THR A 90 -14.00 -2.11 20.12
CA THR A 90 -14.54 -3.12 21.03
C THR A 90 -15.82 -2.65 21.70
N ALA A 91 -15.92 -1.38 22.05
CA ALA A 91 -17.12 -0.81 22.68
C ALA A 91 -18.30 -0.71 21.69
N GLU A 92 -18.04 -0.26 20.46
CA GLU A 92 -19.05 -0.12 19.42
C GLU A 92 -19.63 -1.47 18.97
N ASP A 93 -18.80 -2.51 18.89
CA ASP A 93 -19.21 -3.86 18.51
C ASP A 93 -19.89 -4.65 19.67
N GLY A 94 -20.18 -4.00 20.77
CA GLY A 94 -20.75 -4.67 21.95
C GLY A 94 -19.84 -5.75 22.53
N GLY A 95 -18.53 -5.62 22.38
CA GLY A 95 -17.52 -6.57 22.83
C GLY A 95 -17.32 -7.78 21.89
N THR A 96 -18.01 -7.84 20.75
CA THR A 96 -17.87 -8.95 19.79
C THR A 96 -16.64 -8.84 18.90
N GLY A 97 -15.98 -7.67 18.89
CA GLY A 97 -14.63 -7.45 18.34
C GLY A 97 -14.43 -7.95 16.92
N ARG A 98 -15.31 -7.58 15.98
CA ARG A 98 -15.20 -8.04 14.58
C ARG A 98 -13.86 -7.71 13.92
N LEU A 99 -13.21 -6.66 14.39
CA LEU A 99 -11.91 -6.21 13.87
C LEU A 99 -10.76 -6.43 14.87
N VAL A 100 -11.04 -6.80 16.10
CA VAL A 100 -10.00 -6.97 17.13
C VAL A 100 -10.16 -8.30 17.83
N ASP A 101 -9.12 -9.13 17.77
CA ASP A 101 -9.09 -10.35 18.59
C ASP A 101 -8.98 -9.97 20.07
N PRO A 102 -9.82 -10.52 20.96
CA PRO A 102 -9.72 -10.26 22.40
C PRO A 102 -8.37 -10.61 23.02
N ARG A 103 -7.61 -11.54 22.39
CA ARG A 103 -6.25 -11.88 22.83
C ARG A 103 -5.27 -10.75 22.50
N ALA A 104 -5.38 -10.18 21.29
CA ALA A 104 -4.57 -9.02 20.89
C ALA A 104 -4.88 -7.81 21.79
N ALA A 105 -6.13 -7.55 22.11
CA ALA A 105 -6.52 -6.49 23.03
C ALA A 105 -5.88 -6.66 24.42
N ARG A 106 -5.85 -7.89 24.97
CA ARG A 106 -5.16 -8.17 26.24
C ARG A 106 -3.65 -7.98 26.13
N ARG A 107 -3.02 -8.39 25.05
CA ARG A 107 -1.57 -8.21 24.82
C ARG A 107 -1.17 -6.75 24.70
N LEU A 108 -2.06 -5.87 24.25
CA LEU A 108 -1.82 -4.43 24.23
C LEU A 108 -1.51 -3.84 25.61
N ALA A 109 -2.02 -4.45 26.68
CA ALA A 109 -1.69 -4.03 28.03
C ALA A 109 -0.23 -4.30 28.41
N LEU A 110 0.46 -5.20 27.69
CA LEU A 110 1.86 -5.53 27.90
C LEU A 110 2.82 -4.55 27.21
N CYS A 111 2.33 -3.71 26.29
CA CYS A 111 3.14 -2.72 25.61
C CYS A 111 3.64 -1.69 26.63
N THR A 112 4.93 -1.46 26.65
CA THR A 112 5.57 -0.38 27.41
C THR A 112 5.53 0.93 26.62
N GLY A 113 5.82 2.06 27.25
CA GLY A 113 5.89 3.36 26.57
C GLY A 113 7.14 3.57 25.70
N ALA A 114 7.94 2.51 25.44
CA ALA A 114 9.05 2.59 24.50
C ALA A 114 8.54 2.70 23.05
N ALA A 115 9.32 3.33 22.18
CA ALA A 115 8.93 3.58 20.77
C ALA A 115 8.60 2.30 19.98
N ASP A 116 9.18 1.15 20.39
CA ASP A 116 8.94 -0.18 19.84
C ASP A 116 7.91 -0.99 20.63
N GLY A 117 7.32 -0.41 21.68
CA GLY A 117 6.33 -1.05 22.55
C GLY A 117 6.85 -2.18 23.42
N GLY A 118 8.10 -2.58 23.26
CA GLY A 118 8.73 -3.72 23.94
C GLY A 118 8.48 -5.09 23.28
N PRO A 119 9.22 -6.14 23.69
CA PRO A 119 9.25 -7.43 22.98
C PRO A 119 7.91 -8.18 22.96
N ASP A 120 7.05 -7.94 23.94
CA ASP A 120 5.75 -8.60 24.06
C ASP A 120 4.59 -7.76 23.47
N CYS A 121 4.90 -6.56 22.98
CA CYS A 121 3.92 -5.67 22.39
C CYS A 121 3.51 -6.19 21.01
N PRO A 122 2.22 -6.39 20.75
CA PRO A 122 1.76 -6.85 19.46
C PRO A 122 1.69 -5.73 18.41
N VAL A 123 1.92 -4.47 18.78
CA VAL A 123 1.89 -3.33 17.86
C VAL A 123 3.25 -3.18 17.20
N ARG A 124 3.27 -3.20 15.87
CA ARG A 124 4.49 -2.96 15.10
C ARG A 124 4.86 -1.48 15.12
N PRO A 125 6.14 -1.14 15.02
CA PRO A 125 6.59 0.24 14.92
C PRO A 125 5.83 1.01 13.82
N GLY A 126 5.39 2.21 14.14
CA GLY A 126 4.69 3.07 13.20
C GLY A 126 5.62 3.58 12.10
N VAL A 127 5.11 3.64 10.88
CA VAL A 127 5.80 4.22 9.72
C VAL A 127 4.98 5.40 9.23
N LEU A 128 5.63 6.50 8.94
CA LEU A 128 5.00 7.71 8.40
C LEU A 128 5.23 7.77 6.89
N HIS A 129 4.16 8.00 6.14
CA HIS A 129 4.20 8.16 4.69
C HIS A 129 2.97 8.94 4.21
N ASP A 130 3.13 9.83 3.23
CA ASP A 130 2.02 10.54 2.61
C ASP A 130 1.30 9.62 1.62
N LEU A 131 0.14 9.11 2.03
CA LEU A 131 -0.71 8.23 1.22
C LEU A 131 -1.91 8.97 0.61
N THR A 132 -2.18 10.19 1.09
CA THR A 132 -3.31 10.99 0.61
C THR A 132 -2.92 12.03 -0.44
N GLY A 133 -1.62 12.25 -0.64
CA GLY A 133 -1.08 13.22 -1.59
C GLY A 133 -1.27 14.68 -1.15
N ASP A 134 -1.57 14.91 0.13
CA ASP A 134 -1.81 16.25 0.65
C ASP A 134 -0.58 16.91 1.31
N GLY A 135 0.57 16.21 1.26
CA GLY A 135 1.85 16.63 1.86
C GLY A 135 1.94 16.36 3.36
N ARG A 136 0.94 15.70 3.95
CA ARG A 136 0.93 15.30 5.36
C ARG A 136 1.06 13.79 5.45
N GLU A 137 1.92 13.31 6.33
CA GLU A 137 2.17 11.88 6.46
C GLU A 137 1.09 11.19 7.29
N GLU A 138 0.60 10.05 6.79
CA GLU A 138 -0.22 9.09 7.50
C GLU A 138 0.64 8.18 8.38
N LEU A 139 0.04 7.65 9.45
CA LEU A 139 0.64 6.63 10.29
C LEU A 139 0.18 5.25 9.84
N ILE A 140 1.12 4.42 9.42
CA ILE A 140 0.93 3.03 9.04
C ILE A 140 1.49 2.15 10.15
N THR A 141 0.69 1.24 10.67
CA THR A 141 1.12 0.26 11.68
C THR A 141 0.34 -1.04 11.56
N ALA A 142 0.74 -2.07 12.27
CA ALA A 142 0.00 -3.32 12.35
C ALA A 142 -0.05 -3.83 13.78
N LEU A 143 -1.11 -4.56 14.09
CA LEU A 143 -1.31 -5.28 15.33
C LEU A 143 -1.23 -6.78 15.05
N ASP A 144 -0.25 -7.47 15.63
CA ASP A 144 -0.12 -8.91 15.52
C ASP A 144 -1.15 -9.60 16.43
N VAL A 145 -2.10 -10.27 15.79
CA VAL A 145 -3.29 -10.84 16.47
C VAL A 145 -2.98 -12.22 17.02
N ASP A 146 -2.53 -13.13 16.15
CA ASP A 146 -2.27 -14.54 16.51
C ASP A 146 -1.24 -15.12 15.55
N GLY A 147 -0.05 -15.47 16.07
CA GLY A 147 1.04 -16.11 15.36
C GLY A 147 1.41 -15.53 14.00
N ARG A 148 0.49 -15.48 13.07
CA ARG A 148 0.71 -15.03 11.69
C ARG A 148 -0.34 -14.02 11.19
N LEU A 149 -1.48 -13.91 11.86
CA LEU A 149 -2.49 -12.91 11.51
C LEU A 149 -2.13 -11.55 12.10
N SER A 150 -2.22 -10.53 11.28
CA SER A 150 -2.03 -9.14 11.68
C SER A 150 -3.20 -8.28 11.21
N GLU A 151 -3.48 -7.22 11.93
CA GLU A 151 -4.39 -6.17 11.51
C GLU A 151 -3.58 -4.95 11.07
N LEU A 152 -3.48 -4.72 9.76
CA LEU A 152 -2.90 -3.51 9.19
C LEU A 152 -3.85 -2.35 9.41
N ARG A 153 -3.34 -1.21 9.88
CA ARG A 153 -4.11 -0.01 10.17
C ARG A 153 -3.37 1.21 9.64
N VAL A 154 -4.13 2.11 9.03
CA VAL A 154 -3.63 3.42 8.58
C VAL A 154 -4.48 4.51 9.21
N TYR A 155 -3.81 5.53 9.72
CA TYR A 155 -4.44 6.68 10.37
C TYR A 155 -3.97 7.98 9.74
N THR A 156 -4.90 8.90 9.59
CA THR A 156 -4.66 10.27 9.13
C THR A 156 -5.17 11.29 10.15
N VAL A 157 -4.78 12.55 9.98
CA VAL A 157 -5.33 13.68 10.73
C VAL A 157 -6.30 14.44 9.83
N ARG A 158 -7.56 14.55 10.25
CA ARG A 158 -8.56 15.35 9.55
C ARG A 158 -8.33 16.85 9.75
N ASP A 159 -8.95 17.67 8.94
CA ASP A 159 -8.81 19.14 8.99
C ASP A 159 -9.24 19.75 10.33
N ASP A 160 -10.08 19.08 11.09
CA ASP A 160 -10.48 19.46 12.45
C ASP A 160 -9.46 19.03 13.53
N GLY A 161 -8.34 18.43 13.12
CA GLY A 161 -7.29 17.93 14.01
C GLY A 161 -7.58 16.59 14.67
N ARG A 162 -8.71 15.96 14.37
CA ARG A 162 -9.02 14.62 14.88
C ARG A 162 -8.31 13.55 14.09
N ILE A 163 -7.87 12.52 14.79
CA ILE A 163 -7.28 11.33 14.18
C ILE A 163 -8.39 10.42 13.69
N ALA A 164 -8.27 9.95 12.46
CA ALA A 164 -9.20 9.01 11.86
C ALA A 164 -8.44 7.79 11.33
N ARG A 165 -9.00 6.60 11.53
CA ARG A 165 -8.56 5.39 10.84
C ARG A 165 -9.15 5.40 9.43
N ILE A 166 -8.31 5.27 8.42
CA ILE A 166 -8.68 5.27 7.01
C ILE A 166 -8.49 3.92 6.33
N LEU A 167 -7.80 2.97 6.99
CA LEU A 167 -7.71 1.57 6.59
C LEU A 167 -7.68 0.70 7.84
N ALA A 168 -8.46 -0.37 7.82
CA ALA A 168 -8.30 -1.50 8.73
C ALA A 168 -8.47 -2.79 7.95
N ARG A 169 -7.46 -3.65 7.97
CA ARG A 169 -7.46 -4.91 7.25
C ARG A 169 -6.79 -6.00 8.07
N ARG A 170 -7.47 -7.13 8.22
CA ARG A 170 -6.89 -8.33 8.83
C ARG A 170 -6.41 -9.27 7.73
N GLY A 171 -5.21 -9.81 7.88
CA GLY A 171 -4.63 -10.78 6.96
C GLY A 171 -3.30 -11.31 7.41
N VAL A 172 -2.72 -12.16 6.59
CA VAL A 172 -1.36 -12.66 6.76
C VAL A 172 -0.42 -11.78 5.94
N LEU A 173 0.28 -10.89 6.61
CA LEU A 173 1.16 -9.93 5.94
C LEU A 173 2.48 -10.60 5.56
N GLU A 174 2.68 -10.96 4.29
CA GLU A 174 3.99 -11.33 3.74
C GLU A 174 4.86 -10.11 3.48
N GLY A 175 4.23 -8.99 3.16
CA GLY A 175 4.89 -7.71 2.93
C GLY A 175 3.90 -6.56 2.89
N VAL A 176 4.36 -5.40 3.31
CA VAL A 176 3.65 -4.14 3.16
C VAL A 176 4.63 -3.15 2.57
N GLU A 177 4.28 -2.55 1.46
CA GLU A 177 5.12 -1.64 0.70
C GLU A 177 4.39 -0.34 0.44
N VAL A 178 5.12 0.76 0.44
CA VAL A 178 4.58 2.07 0.09
C VAL A 178 5.37 2.66 -1.07
N ALA A 179 4.68 3.23 -2.05
CA ALA A 179 5.28 3.92 -3.17
C ALA A 179 4.35 5.05 -3.62
N ALA A 180 4.83 6.28 -3.60
CA ALA A 180 3.98 7.45 -3.79
C ALA A 180 2.73 7.35 -2.89
N GLU A 181 1.54 7.50 -3.40
CA GLU A 181 0.26 7.44 -2.69
C GLU A 181 -0.33 6.02 -2.59
N HIS A 182 0.47 5.00 -2.93
CA HIS A 182 0.06 3.61 -2.96
C HIS A 182 0.53 2.84 -1.74
N LEU A 183 -0.34 1.98 -1.22
CA LEU A 183 -0.05 1.03 -0.16
C LEU A 183 -0.33 -0.39 -0.69
N ALA A 184 0.74 -1.12 -1.00
CA ALA A 184 0.64 -2.49 -1.47
C ALA A 184 0.76 -3.48 -0.30
N VAL A 185 -0.16 -4.43 -0.24
CA VAL A 185 -0.21 -5.48 0.79
C VAL A 185 -0.08 -6.83 0.11
N ARG A 186 0.99 -7.53 0.42
CA ARG A 186 1.26 -8.88 -0.07
C ARG A 186 0.80 -9.91 0.94
N GLU A 187 0.04 -10.89 0.46
CA GLU A 187 -0.49 -11.99 1.28
C GLU A 187 -0.32 -13.33 0.55
N PRO A 188 -0.16 -14.44 1.28
CA PRO A 188 -0.11 -15.76 0.67
C PRO A 188 -1.46 -16.12 0.07
N THR A 189 -1.45 -17.02 -0.91
CA THR A 189 -2.67 -17.62 -1.45
C THR A 189 -2.76 -19.08 -1.05
N THR A 190 -3.89 -19.72 -1.34
CA THR A 190 -4.04 -21.18 -1.17
C THR A 190 -3.09 -21.98 -2.06
N ASN A 191 -2.62 -21.40 -3.16
CA ASN A 191 -1.59 -21.97 -3.99
C ASN A 191 -0.23 -21.37 -3.63
N PRO A 192 0.71 -22.14 -3.06
CA PRO A 192 2.00 -21.62 -2.59
C PRO A 192 2.92 -21.09 -3.69
N ARG A 193 2.51 -21.25 -4.96
CA ARG A 193 3.22 -20.66 -6.11
C ARG A 193 2.85 -19.20 -6.36
N TYR A 194 1.86 -18.66 -5.67
CA TYR A 194 1.37 -17.32 -5.87
C TYR A 194 1.18 -16.58 -4.55
N SER A 195 1.50 -15.30 -4.54
CA SER A 195 1.05 -14.34 -3.54
C SER A 195 0.03 -13.41 -4.16
N SER A 196 -0.94 -12.96 -3.41
CA SER A 196 -1.81 -11.86 -3.81
C SER A 196 -1.19 -10.53 -3.38
N VAL A 197 -1.31 -9.53 -4.24
CA VAL A 197 -0.93 -8.14 -3.92
C VAL A 197 -2.17 -7.29 -4.06
N SER A 198 -2.60 -6.72 -2.94
CA SER A 198 -3.69 -5.74 -2.88
C SER A 198 -3.09 -4.35 -2.83
N ASP A 199 -3.39 -3.52 -3.81
CA ASP A 199 -2.95 -2.13 -3.90
C ASP A 199 -4.08 -1.21 -3.47
N TYR A 200 -3.82 -0.39 -2.47
CA TYR A 200 -4.76 0.57 -1.90
C TYR A 200 -4.32 1.99 -2.23
N VAL A 201 -5.29 2.81 -2.60
CA VAL A 201 -5.12 4.24 -2.86
C VAL A 201 -6.13 5.04 -2.06
N TRP A 202 -5.83 6.30 -1.82
CA TRP A 202 -6.77 7.22 -1.17
C TRP A 202 -7.99 7.49 -2.04
N ASP A 203 -9.16 7.36 -1.47
CA ASP A 203 -10.43 7.75 -2.07
C ASP A 203 -11.04 8.92 -1.28
N ALA A 204 -10.90 10.11 -1.82
CA ALA A 204 -11.43 11.33 -1.20
C ALA A 204 -12.97 11.31 -1.09
N GLY A 205 -13.68 10.55 -1.95
CA GLY A 205 -15.12 10.44 -1.91
C GLY A 205 -15.65 9.69 -0.70
N THR A 206 -14.91 8.66 -0.26
CA THR A 206 -15.24 7.87 0.93
C THR A 206 -14.45 8.30 2.16
N GLY A 207 -13.39 9.08 1.98
CA GLY A 207 -12.48 9.46 3.04
C GLY A 207 -11.72 8.27 3.64
N SER A 208 -11.41 7.26 2.83
CA SER A 208 -10.72 6.03 3.23
C SER A 208 -9.81 5.50 2.13
N MET A 209 -8.91 4.59 2.46
CA MET A 209 -8.14 3.85 1.47
C MET A 209 -9.04 2.82 0.79
N SER A 210 -9.08 2.82 -0.52
CA SER A 210 -9.86 1.90 -1.35
C SER A 210 -8.97 0.95 -2.13
N LEU A 211 -9.42 -0.30 -2.31
CA LEU A 211 -8.71 -1.26 -3.13
C LEU A 211 -8.78 -0.82 -4.60
N SER A 212 -7.62 -0.43 -5.13
CA SER A 212 -7.46 -0.02 -6.54
C SER A 212 -7.22 -1.22 -7.44
N GLN A 213 -6.36 -2.13 -6.99
CA GLN A 213 -5.95 -3.28 -7.80
C GLN A 213 -5.70 -4.49 -6.91
N LEU A 214 -6.03 -5.68 -7.45
CA LEU A 214 -5.65 -6.98 -6.89
C LEU A 214 -4.94 -7.78 -7.98
N THR A 215 -3.69 -8.15 -7.72
CA THR A 215 -2.89 -8.97 -8.62
C THR A 215 -2.45 -10.27 -7.97
N LEU A 216 -2.12 -11.26 -8.80
CA LEU A 216 -1.45 -12.48 -8.35
C LEU A 216 -0.02 -12.46 -8.90
N ASP A 217 0.94 -12.46 -8.00
CA ASP A 217 2.35 -12.56 -8.34
C ASP A 217 2.80 -14.02 -8.24
N GLU A 218 3.44 -14.53 -9.29
CA GLU A 218 4.08 -15.82 -9.22
C GLU A 218 5.34 -15.73 -8.36
N CYS A 219 5.42 -16.63 -7.38
CA CYS A 219 6.58 -16.72 -6.52
C CYS A 219 7.79 -17.20 -7.32
N ALA A 220 8.88 -16.46 -7.29
CA ALA A 220 10.11 -16.91 -7.94
C ALA A 220 10.54 -18.25 -7.35
N ALA A 221 10.80 -19.25 -8.20
CA ALA A 221 11.44 -20.48 -7.78
C ALA A 221 12.74 -20.12 -7.03
N LEU A 222 13.01 -20.82 -5.93
CA LEU A 222 14.26 -20.70 -5.18
C LEU A 222 15.42 -21.13 -6.09
N THR A 223 15.82 -20.28 -7.00
CA THR A 223 17.11 -20.41 -7.71
C THR A 223 18.13 -19.61 -6.92
N ASP A 224 19.32 -20.16 -6.73
CA ASP A 224 20.43 -19.54 -5.97
C ASP A 224 20.98 -18.23 -6.60
N VAL A 225 20.29 -17.70 -7.59
CA VAL A 225 20.65 -16.46 -8.26
C VAL A 225 19.94 -15.28 -7.57
N PRO A 226 20.68 -14.30 -7.04
CA PRO A 226 20.11 -13.06 -6.55
C PRO A 226 19.43 -12.35 -7.72
N LEU A 227 18.10 -12.26 -7.70
CA LEU A 227 17.37 -11.49 -8.71
C LEU A 227 17.55 -10.00 -8.42
N PRO A 228 17.95 -9.19 -9.41
CA PRO A 228 17.91 -7.75 -9.25
C PRO A 228 16.44 -7.28 -9.19
N GLY A 229 16.13 -6.54 -8.16
CA GLY A 229 14.77 -6.08 -7.87
C GLY A 229 14.03 -7.02 -6.90
N ASN A 230 13.25 -6.41 -6.04
CA ASN A 230 12.56 -7.03 -4.91
C ASN A 230 11.43 -7.98 -5.36
N ARG A 231 11.79 -9.09 -6.02
CA ARG A 231 10.84 -10.18 -6.26
C ARG A 231 10.73 -10.98 -4.98
N SER A 232 9.60 -10.86 -4.32
CA SER A 232 9.28 -11.62 -3.13
C SER A 232 9.42 -13.10 -3.41
N ARG A 233 10.30 -13.75 -2.65
CA ARG A 233 10.32 -15.20 -2.58
C ARG A 233 9.15 -15.58 -1.71
N CYS A 234 8.11 -16.19 -2.28
CA CYS A 234 7.08 -16.77 -1.44
C CYS A 234 7.75 -17.85 -0.59
N ALA A 235 7.72 -17.69 0.73
CA ALA A 235 8.24 -18.68 1.65
C ALA A 235 7.35 -19.93 1.57
N ARG A 236 7.98 -21.10 1.60
CA ARG A 236 7.31 -22.39 1.78
C ARG A 236 7.14 -22.69 3.25
#